data_5476f34f6ee94a1abfc8c6b24f61bb16
#
_entry.id   5476f34f6ee94a1abfc8c6b24f61bb16
#
_cell.length_a   1.000
_cell.length_b   1.000
_cell.length_c   1.000
_cell.angle_alpha   90.00
_cell.angle_beta   90.00
_cell.angle_gamma   90.00
#
_symmetry.space_group_name_H-M   'P 1'
#
loop_
_entity.id
_entity.type
_entity.pdbx_description
1 polymer ?
#
loop_
_entity_poly.entity_id
_entity_poly.type
_entity_poly.pdbx_seq_one_letter_code
_entity_poly.pdbx_strand_id
1 'polypeptide(L)'
;MVRVPLTPEERERGRRLGEVLRDARGARSMTAVAAAAGMPVETLRKIESGRVPTPTFFTIAALAGELRLPLDALVDACAPSLDRPRTA
;
A
#
# COMPACT_ATOMS: atom_id res chain seq x y z
N MET A 1 -10.31 22.11 -12.40
CA MET A 1 -10.04 21.62 -11.06
C MET A 1 -8.55 21.50 -10.83
N VAL A 2 -8.10 22.06 -9.74
CA VAL A 2 -6.69 22.06 -9.46
C VAL A 2 -6.33 20.84 -8.63
N ARG A 3 -5.30 20.13 -9.04
CA ARG A 3 -4.83 19.00 -8.31
C ARG A 3 -3.70 19.42 -7.43
N VAL A 4 -3.79 19.07 -6.17
CA VAL A 4 -2.71 19.35 -5.24
C VAL A 4 -1.64 18.29 -5.43
N PRO A 5 -0.39 18.69 -5.71
CA PRO A 5 0.66 17.70 -5.87
C PRO A 5 0.91 16.96 -4.56
N LEU A 6 1.37 15.73 -4.69
CA LEU A 6 1.73 14.95 -3.53
C LEU A 6 2.97 15.54 -2.87
N THR A 7 2.95 15.54 -1.55
CA THR A 7 4.12 15.98 -0.80
C THR A 7 5.18 14.87 -0.81
N PRO A 8 6.43 15.21 -0.53
CA PRO A 8 7.46 14.19 -0.41
C PRO A 8 7.11 13.14 0.64
N GLU A 9 6.47 13.53 1.72
CA GLU A 9 6.05 12.57 2.73
C GLU A 9 5.01 11.61 2.20
N GLU A 10 4.10 12.11 1.40
CA GLU A 10 3.08 11.25 0.82
C GLU A 10 3.68 10.25 -0.16
N ARG A 11 4.67 10.69 -0.94
CA ARG A 11 5.36 9.79 -1.85
C ARG A 11 6.14 8.73 -1.11
N GLU A 12 6.77 9.11 -0.03
CA GLU A 12 7.53 8.17 0.75
C GLU A 12 6.62 7.14 1.40
N ARG A 13 5.45 7.56 1.89
CA ARG A 13 4.48 6.61 2.42
C ARG A 13 4.05 5.60 1.37
N GLY A 14 3.83 6.09 0.14
CA GLY A 14 3.45 5.19 -0.93
C GLY A 14 4.54 4.19 -1.27
N ARG A 15 5.79 4.64 -1.24
CA ARG A 15 6.90 3.74 -1.50
C ARG A 15 6.98 2.66 -0.42
N ARG A 16 6.82 3.04 0.83
CA ARG A 16 6.85 2.08 1.92
C ARG A 16 5.68 1.11 1.84
N LEU A 17 4.52 1.61 1.48
CA LEU A 17 3.36 0.76 1.28
C LEU A 17 3.65 -0.30 0.24
N GLY A 18 4.23 0.11 -0.89
CA GLY A 18 4.57 -0.84 -1.93
C GLY A 18 5.55 -1.89 -1.47
N GLU A 19 6.54 -1.49 -0.69
CA GLU A 19 7.52 -2.43 -0.16
C GLU A 19 6.88 -3.45 0.77
N VAL A 20 6.02 -2.97 1.66
CA VAL A 20 5.37 -3.86 2.61
C VAL A 20 4.50 -4.88 1.88
N LEU A 21 3.76 -4.42 0.88
CA LEU A 21 2.91 -5.32 0.12
C LEU A 21 3.73 -6.33 -0.66
N ARG A 22 4.84 -5.91 -1.24
CA ARG A 22 5.69 -6.82 -1.97
C ARG A 22 6.30 -7.86 -1.05
N ASP A 23 6.75 -7.44 0.13
CA ASP A 23 7.32 -8.38 1.09
C ASP A 23 6.27 -9.39 1.55
N ALA A 24 5.06 -8.92 1.80
CA ALA A 24 4.00 -9.82 2.23
C ALA A 24 3.58 -10.78 1.13
N ARG A 25 3.68 -10.34 -0.12
CA ARG A 25 3.36 -11.22 -1.23
C ARG A 25 4.35 -12.39 -1.32
N GLY A 26 5.60 -12.15 -0.96
CA GLY A 26 6.59 -13.21 -0.92
C GLY A 26 6.77 -13.88 -2.26
N ALA A 27 6.69 -15.20 -2.27
CA ALA A 27 6.92 -15.98 -3.49
C ALA A 27 5.71 -16.04 -4.41
N ARG A 28 4.56 -15.53 -3.97
CA ARG A 28 3.38 -15.53 -4.82
C ARG A 28 3.55 -14.53 -5.95
N SER A 29 3.05 -14.87 -7.13
CA SER A 29 3.18 -13.97 -8.27
C SER A 29 2.21 -12.80 -8.12
N MET A 30 2.55 -11.67 -8.73
CA MET A 30 1.65 -10.54 -8.76
C MET A 30 0.34 -10.91 -9.43
N THR A 31 0.40 -11.69 -10.50
CA THR A 31 -0.80 -12.09 -11.21
C THR A 31 -1.73 -12.88 -10.29
N ALA A 32 -1.18 -13.81 -9.52
CA ALA A 32 -2.00 -14.62 -8.64
C ALA A 32 -2.63 -13.79 -7.52
N VAL A 33 -1.85 -12.90 -6.91
CA VAL A 33 -2.36 -12.08 -5.82
C VAL A 33 -3.40 -11.10 -6.33
N ALA A 34 -3.12 -10.46 -7.48
CA ALA A 34 -4.07 -9.52 -8.04
C ALA A 34 -5.40 -10.19 -8.37
N ALA A 35 -5.33 -11.38 -8.98
CA ALA A 35 -6.54 -12.11 -9.30
C ALA A 35 -7.33 -12.47 -8.04
N ALA A 36 -6.64 -12.94 -7.02
CA ALA A 36 -7.31 -13.30 -5.77
C ALA A 36 -7.92 -12.09 -5.08
N ALA A 37 -7.29 -10.93 -5.20
CA ALA A 37 -7.81 -9.72 -4.58
C ALA A 37 -8.82 -9.00 -5.47
N GLY A 38 -9.05 -9.50 -6.69
CA GLY A 38 -10.07 -8.94 -7.56
C GLY A 38 -9.66 -7.66 -8.25
N MET A 39 -8.41 -7.53 -8.64
CA MET A 39 -7.94 -6.31 -9.30
C MET A 39 -7.04 -6.66 -10.47
N PRO A 40 -6.86 -5.73 -11.42
CA PRO A 40 -5.90 -5.94 -12.50
C PRO A 40 -4.48 -5.99 -11.96
N VAL A 41 -3.65 -6.82 -12.59
CA VAL A 41 -2.26 -6.96 -12.14
C VAL A 41 -1.51 -5.64 -12.28
N GLU A 42 -1.88 -4.82 -13.27
CA GLU A 42 -1.24 -3.53 -13.41
C GLU A 42 -1.48 -2.62 -12.21
N THR A 43 -2.67 -2.72 -11.63
CA THR A 43 -2.94 -1.95 -10.42
C THR A 43 -1.99 -2.33 -9.30
N LEU A 44 -1.82 -3.63 -9.10
CA LEU A 44 -0.90 -4.09 -8.06
C LEU A 44 0.54 -3.69 -8.37
N ARG A 45 0.94 -3.80 -9.65
CA ARG A 45 2.30 -3.42 -10.03
C ARG A 45 2.56 -1.96 -9.71
N LYS A 46 1.61 -1.08 -10.01
CA LYS A 46 1.78 0.35 -9.74
C LYS A 46 1.84 0.66 -8.26
N ILE A 47 1.07 -0.08 -7.47
CA ILE A 47 1.11 0.12 -6.03
C ILE A 47 2.44 -0.34 -5.45
N GLU A 48 2.90 -1.52 -5.86
CA GLU A 48 4.16 -2.05 -5.32
C GLU A 48 5.36 -1.22 -5.72
N SER A 49 5.28 -0.57 -6.87
CA SER A 49 6.40 0.26 -7.32
C SER A 49 6.34 1.67 -6.76
N GLY A 50 5.29 2.02 -6.04
CA GLY A 50 5.14 3.36 -5.49
C GLY A 50 4.62 4.37 -6.48
N ARG A 51 4.25 3.97 -7.70
CA ARG A 51 3.74 4.91 -8.70
C ARG A 51 2.35 5.40 -8.37
N VAL A 52 1.61 4.64 -7.57
CA VAL A 52 0.32 5.07 -7.08
C VAL A 52 0.44 5.11 -5.56
N PRO A 53 0.90 6.24 -5.02
CA PRO A 53 1.20 6.29 -3.58
C PRO A 53 -0.04 6.37 -2.70
N THR A 54 -1.18 6.70 -3.27
CA THR A 54 -2.41 6.80 -2.48
C THR A 54 -3.50 5.97 -3.13
N PRO A 55 -3.40 4.63 -3.08
CA PRO A 55 -4.47 3.80 -3.63
C PRO A 55 -5.73 3.94 -2.79
N THR A 56 -6.85 3.53 -3.35
CA THR A 56 -8.10 3.64 -2.61
C THR A 56 -8.10 2.69 -1.44
N PHE A 57 -8.90 3.06 -0.45
CA PHE A 57 -9.01 2.22 0.73
C PHE A 57 -9.44 0.80 0.41
N PHE A 58 -10.44 0.65 -0.47
CA PHE A 58 -10.95 -0.69 -0.74
C PHE A 58 -9.97 -1.55 -1.51
N THR A 59 -9.14 -0.93 -2.35
CA THR A 59 -8.05 -1.66 -2.99
C THR A 59 -7.09 -2.20 -1.95
N ILE A 60 -6.72 -1.37 -1.00
CA ILE A 60 -5.81 -1.77 0.06
C ILE A 60 -6.45 -2.79 0.97
N ALA A 61 -7.72 -2.63 1.28
CA ALA A 61 -8.41 -3.61 2.12
C ALA A 61 -8.44 -4.99 1.47
N ALA A 62 -8.67 -5.03 0.16
CA ALA A 62 -8.67 -6.30 -0.56
C ALA A 62 -7.30 -6.96 -0.52
N LEU A 63 -6.25 -6.18 -0.74
CA LEU A 63 -4.89 -6.71 -0.69
C LEU A 63 -4.53 -7.17 0.71
N ALA A 64 -4.88 -6.39 1.72
CA ALA A 64 -4.57 -6.73 3.09
C ALA A 64 -5.26 -8.03 3.48
N GLY A 65 -6.50 -8.20 3.06
CA GLY A 65 -7.21 -9.44 3.33
C GLY A 65 -6.56 -10.64 2.66
N GLU A 66 -6.17 -10.47 1.40
CA GLU A 66 -5.56 -11.56 0.66
C GLU A 66 -4.19 -11.93 1.22
N LEU A 67 -3.42 -10.93 1.65
CA LEU A 67 -2.09 -11.15 2.17
C LEU A 67 -2.07 -11.36 3.68
N ARG A 68 -3.24 -11.32 4.30
CA ARG A 68 -3.39 -11.51 5.75
C ARG A 68 -2.59 -10.50 6.55
N LEU A 69 -2.67 -9.26 6.11
CA LEU A 69 -2.03 -8.15 6.79
C LEU A 69 -3.05 -7.36 7.56
N PRO A 70 -2.86 -7.17 8.86
CA PRO A 70 -3.74 -6.26 9.60
C PRO A 70 -3.57 -4.85 9.07
N LEU A 71 -4.66 -4.13 8.95
CA LEU A 71 -4.58 -2.76 8.46
C LEU A 71 -3.74 -1.87 9.36
N ASP A 72 -3.80 -2.10 10.65
CA ASP A 72 -2.97 -1.34 11.59
C ASP A 72 -1.49 -1.53 11.31
N ALA A 73 -1.09 -2.75 10.97
CA ALA A 73 0.30 -3.01 10.64
C ALA A 73 0.72 -2.25 9.39
N LEU A 74 -0.18 -2.14 8.43
CA LEU A 74 0.13 -1.37 7.23
C LEU A 74 0.31 0.10 7.55
N VAL A 75 -0.56 0.65 8.37
CA VAL A 75 -0.44 2.05 8.75
C VAL A 75 0.89 2.30 9.46
N ASP A 76 1.23 1.43 10.40
CA ASP A 76 2.48 1.59 11.14
C ASP A 76 3.69 1.49 10.23
N ALA A 77 3.68 0.57 9.29
CA ALA A 77 4.80 0.38 8.39
C ALA A 77 4.96 1.54 7.42
N CYS A 78 3.86 2.16 7.02
CA CYS A 78 3.92 3.23 6.04
C CYS A 78 4.29 4.57 6.64
N ALA A 79 4.13 4.74 7.94
CA ALA A 79 4.38 6.01 8.57
C ALA A 79 5.28 5.87 9.79
N PRO A 80 6.39 5.19 9.67
CA PRO A 80 7.22 4.96 10.85
C PRO A 80 7.89 6.21 11.37
N SER A 81 8.11 7.17 10.48
CA SER A 81 8.79 8.37 10.89
C SER A 81 7.85 9.44 11.35
N LEU A 82 6.56 9.21 11.27
CA LEU A 82 5.65 10.18 11.75
C LEU A 82 5.68 10.16 13.23
N ASP A 83 6.01 11.28 13.73
CA ASP A 83 5.98 11.46 15.12
C ASP A 83 4.60 11.65 15.53
N ARG A 84 3.80 10.67 15.42
CA ARG A 84 2.44 10.82 15.85
C ARG A 84 2.40 10.85 17.34
N PRO A 85 1.76 11.84 17.89
CA PRO A 85 1.61 11.85 19.31
C PRO A 85 0.88 10.58 19.72
N ARG A 86 1.46 9.90 20.62
CA ARG A 86 0.78 8.76 21.12
C ARG A 86 -0.06 9.23 22.19
N THR A 87 -1.22 9.55 21.88
CA THR A 87 -2.11 9.85 22.93
C THR A 87 -2.42 8.57 23.56
N ALA A 88 -1.99 8.45 24.62
CA ALA A 88 -2.24 7.23 25.36
C ALA A 88 -3.70 7.04 25.55
#